data_56e07d292bedc7ab278257f87c6717cf
#
_entry.id   56e07d292bedc7ab278257f87c6717cf
#
_cell.length_a   1.000
_cell.length_b   1.000
_cell.length_c   1.000
_cell.angle_alpha   90.00
_cell.angle_beta   90.00
_cell.angle_gamma   90.00
#
_symmetry.space_group_name_H-M   'P 1'
#
loop_
_entity.id
_entity.type
_entity.pdbx_description
1 polymer ?
#
loop_
_entity_poly.entity_id
_entity_poly.type
_entity_poly.pdbx_seq_one_letter_code
_entity_poly.pdbx_strand_id
1 'polypeptide(L)'
;MADYTKYTKQEMQAYAIAKNIKENQIVIVGTGLPLIGASLAKRAICSSCHPIVESGLMDCNPVEVPRSVGDLRFMAHCAVQWPNIRFVGFEANEWLHDEDRMIAFIGGAQIDPYGNVNSTCIYGKGDYVKPQTRFTGSGGANGIATYVNTVIMMQHQKRRFIDHVDYITSCGWMDGPGGRERAGLPGNRGPQMVVTDLGIMKFDEETKRMYLAYYYPFSS
;
A
#
# COMPACT_ATOMS: atom_id res chain seq x y z
N MET A 1 30.76 14.29 8.52
CA MET A 1 30.24 13.58 7.34
C MET A 1 29.19 12.60 7.80
N ALA A 2 28.06 12.53 7.13
CA ALA A 2 27.07 11.48 7.41
C ALA A 2 27.69 10.10 7.08
N ASP A 3 27.49 9.13 7.96
CA ASP A 3 27.91 7.76 7.73
C ASP A 3 26.80 7.03 6.94
N TYR A 4 26.94 6.96 5.64
CA TYR A 4 25.97 6.35 4.75
C TYR A 4 25.88 4.82 4.84
N THR A 5 26.70 4.20 5.67
CA THR A 5 26.62 2.74 5.95
C THR A 5 25.66 2.43 7.10
N LYS A 6 25.24 3.45 7.86
CA LYS A 6 24.28 3.33 8.95
C LYS A 6 22.90 3.81 8.52
N TYR A 7 21.93 2.91 8.54
CA TYR A 7 20.54 3.19 8.25
C TYR A 7 19.61 2.44 9.20
N THR A 8 18.44 3.00 9.41
CA THR A 8 17.38 2.39 10.22
C THR A 8 16.54 1.43 9.40
N LYS A 9 15.77 0.57 10.08
CA LYS A 9 14.80 -0.32 9.44
C LYS A 9 13.76 0.46 8.63
N GLN A 10 13.33 1.63 9.12
CA GLN A 10 12.37 2.50 8.45
C GLN A 10 12.95 3.11 7.18
N GLU A 11 14.19 3.54 7.19
CA GLU A 11 14.88 4.05 6.00
C GLU A 11 15.04 2.96 4.94
N MET A 12 15.41 1.74 5.33
CA MET A 12 15.47 0.60 4.41
C MET A 12 14.09 0.29 3.81
N GLN A 13 13.04 0.33 4.63
CA GLN A 13 11.68 0.10 4.17
C GLN A 13 11.23 1.20 3.20
N ALA A 14 11.53 2.47 3.48
CA ALA A 14 11.26 3.59 2.56
C ALA A 14 12.02 3.44 1.24
N TYR A 15 13.28 3.01 1.30
CA TYR A 15 14.07 2.72 0.11
C TYR A 15 13.49 1.56 -0.70
N ALA A 16 13.06 0.49 -0.04
CA ALA A 16 12.41 -0.65 -0.70
C ALA A 16 11.11 -0.22 -1.41
N ILE A 17 10.31 0.65 -0.81
CA ILE A 17 9.15 1.27 -1.47
C ILE A 17 9.60 2.00 -2.73
N ALA A 18 10.56 2.90 -2.59
CA ALA A 18 11.02 3.76 -3.69
C ALA A 18 11.57 2.95 -4.88
N LYS A 19 12.29 1.87 -4.61
CA LYS A 19 12.85 0.97 -5.63
C LYS A 19 11.81 0.14 -6.39
N ASN A 20 10.60 0.00 -5.85
CA ASN A 20 9.51 -0.73 -6.49
C ASN A 20 8.55 0.19 -7.26
N ILE A 21 8.84 1.47 -7.36
CA ILE A 21 8.12 2.43 -8.19
C ILE A 21 8.84 2.53 -9.54
N LYS A 22 8.09 2.38 -10.63
CA LYS A 22 8.59 2.41 -12.00
C LYS A 22 8.39 3.80 -12.63
N GLU A 23 9.14 4.06 -13.72
CA GLU A 23 8.97 5.27 -14.54
C GLU A 23 7.52 5.41 -15.05
N ASN A 24 7.04 6.65 -15.05
CA ASN A 24 5.69 7.03 -15.50
C ASN A 24 4.53 6.37 -14.71
N GLN A 25 4.80 5.71 -13.60
CA GLN A 25 3.74 5.17 -12.75
C GLN A 25 3.00 6.26 -11.99
N ILE A 26 1.69 6.09 -11.91
CA ILE A 26 0.81 6.81 -10.98
C ILE A 26 0.85 6.06 -9.65
N VAL A 27 1.26 6.74 -8.59
CA VAL A 27 1.56 6.14 -7.29
C VAL A 27 0.58 6.67 -6.25
N ILE A 28 -0.38 5.87 -5.86
CA ILE A 28 -1.36 6.24 -4.82
C ILE A 28 -0.72 6.00 -3.45
N VAL A 29 -0.60 7.06 -2.68
CA VAL A 29 0.06 7.01 -1.36
C VAL A 29 -0.81 7.60 -0.26
N GLY A 30 -0.82 6.89 0.88
CA GLY A 30 -1.30 7.43 2.15
C GLY A 30 -0.18 8.13 2.92
N THR A 31 -0.52 8.66 4.10
CA THR A 31 0.44 9.28 5.01
C THR A 31 1.43 8.27 5.60
N GLY A 32 2.52 8.79 6.15
CA GLY A 32 3.54 7.99 6.82
C GLY A 32 4.61 7.45 5.86
N LEU A 33 5.04 6.24 6.09
CA LEU A 33 6.16 5.63 5.38
C LEU A 33 5.95 5.48 3.86
N PRO A 34 4.74 5.16 3.34
CA PRO A 34 4.48 5.14 1.90
C PRO A 34 4.79 6.47 1.23
N LEU A 35 4.41 7.57 1.86
CA LEU A 35 4.66 8.92 1.37
C LEU A 35 6.15 9.25 1.32
N ILE A 36 6.90 8.86 2.35
CA ILE A 36 8.36 9.04 2.41
C ILE A 36 9.02 8.27 1.26
N GLY A 37 8.62 7.03 1.05
CA GLY A 37 9.13 6.19 -0.04
C GLY A 37 8.81 6.76 -1.43
N ALA A 38 7.58 7.22 -1.66
CA ALA A 38 7.20 7.85 -2.93
C ALA A 38 7.92 9.19 -3.17
N SER A 39 8.11 9.99 -2.12
CA SER A 39 8.90 11.23 -2.20
C SER A 39 10.37 10.95 -2.51
N LEU A 40 10.93 9.90 -1.92
CA LEU A 40 12.29 9.44 -2.24
C LEU A 40 12.39 8.96 -3.69
N ALA A 41 11.40 8.19 -4.16
CA ALA A 41 11.34 7.75 -5.56
C ALA A 41 11.34 8.95 -6.50
N LYS A 42 10.39 9.88 -6.33
CA LYS A 42 10.24 11.07 -7.18
C LYS A 42 11.51 11.91 -7.24
N ARG A 43 12.24 12.03 -6.14
CA ARG A 43 13.43 12.90 -6.06
C ARG A 43 14.73 12.27 -6.49
N ALA A 44 14.90 10.95 -6.27
CA ALA A 44 16.21 10.33 -6.35
C ALA A 44 16.28 9.08 -7.24
N ILE A 45 15.16 8.44 -7.57
CA ILE A 45 15.17 7.14 -8.24
C ILE A 45 14.37 7.16 -9.54
N CYS A 46 13.17 7.75 -9.51
CA CYS A 46 12.18 7.70 -10.57
C CYS A 46 11.45 9.03 -10.68
N SER A 47 12.10 10.01 -11.32
CA SER A 47 11.59 11.40 -11.39
C SER A 47 10.30 11.53 -12.21
N SER A 48 10.02 10.60 -13.11
CA SER A 48 8.83 10.58 -13.94
C SER A 48 7.61 9.92 -13.26
N CYS A 49 7.74 9.34 -12.07
CA CYS A 49 6.59 8.83 -11.34
C CYS A 49 5.69 9.97 -10.85
N HIS A 50 4.40 9.72 -10.71
CA HIS A 50 3.38 10.71 -10.35
C HIS A 50 2.69 10.35 -9.03
N PRO A 51 3.22 10.78 -7.87
CA PRO A 51 2.56 10.55 -6.59
C PRO A 51 1.20 11.27 -6.52
N ILE A 52 0.18 10.53 -6.10
CA ILE A 52 -1.18 11.02 -5.90
C ILE A 52 -1.58 10.77 -4.46
N VAL A 53 -2.26 11.73 -3.85
CA VAL A 53 -2.85 11.58 -2.53
C VAL A 53 -4.37 11.65 -2.61
N GLU A 54 -5.02 11.00 -1.66
CA GLU A 54 -6.46 10.80 -1.56
C GLU A 54 -7.29 12.11 -1.56
N SER A 55 -6.66 13.23 -1.19
CA SER A 55 -7.26 14.57 -1.26
C SER A 55 -7.42 15.11 -2.69
N GLY A 56 -6.98 14.38 -3.71
CA GLY A 56 -7.09 14.76 -5.12
C GLY A 56 -5.88 15.55 -5.66
N LEU A 57 -4.79 15.59 -4.91
CA LEU A 57 -3.56 16.27 -5.35
C LEU A 57 -2.69 15.29 -6.12
N MET A 58 -2.26 15.68 -7.31
CA MET A 58 -1.48 14.84 -8.22
C MET A 58 -0.09 15.43 -8.46
N ASP A 59 0.84 14.51 -8.75
CA ASP A 59 2.25 14.79 -9.00
C ASP A 59 2.91 15.58 -7.87
N CYS A 60 2.66 15.11 -6.66
CA CYS A 60 3.11 15.77 -5.44
C CYS A 60 4.63 15.57 -5.24
N ASN A 61 5.33 16.67 -5.04
CA ASN A 61 6.76 16.66 -4.71
C ASN A 61 7.08 17.69 -3.60
N PRO A 62 6.53 17.51 -2.39
CA PRO A 62 6.69 18.47 -1.30
C PRO A 62 8.15 18.55 -0.85
N VAL A 63 8.63 19.74 -0.50
CA VAL A 63 10.00 19.95 -0.01
C VAL A 63 10.22 19.32 1.35
N GLU A 64 9.21 19.39 2.22
CA GLU A 64 9.18 18.74 3.54
C GLU A 64 8.17 17.63 3.55
N VAL A 65 8.38 16.62 4.41
CA VAL A 65 7.43 15.51 4.56
C VAL A 65 6.12 16.00 5.16
N PRO A 66 5.00 15.87 4.44
CA PRO A 66 3.71 16.29 4.94
C PRO A 66 3.22 15.39 6.09
N ARG A 67 2.42 15.96 6.99
CA ARG A 67 1.87 15.24 8.14
C ARG A 67 0.57 14.50 7.84
N SER A 68 -0.14 14.92 6.80
CA SER A 68 -1.42 14.31 6.38
C SER A 68 -1.63 14.50 4.88
N VAL A 69 -2.60 13.80 4.30
CA VAL A 69 -2.98 13.94 2.88
C VAL A 69 -3.64 15.30 2.56
N GLY A 70 -4.11 16.03 3.57
CA GLY A 70 -4.64 17.39 3.45
C GLY A 70 -3.66 18.49 3.86
N ASP A 71 -2.39 18.18 3.98
CA ASP A 71 -1.37 19.15 4.39
C ASP A 71 -1.11 20.17 3.27
N LEU A 72 -1.07 21.46 3.63
CA LEU A 72 -0.84 22.56 2.68
C LEU A 72 0.49 22.44 1.91
N ARG A 73 1.47 21.73 2.45
CA ARG A 73 2.74 21.43 1.76
C ARG A 73 2.54 20.59 0.51
N PHE A 74 1.52 19.72 0.46
CA PHE A 74 1.12 19.06 -0.77
C PHE A 74 0.53 20.03 -1.78
N MET A 75 -0.40 20.88 -1.33
CA MET A 75 -1.09 21.83 -2.19
C MET A 75 -0.11 22.81 -2.85
N ALA A 76 0.93 23.22 -2.13
CA ALA A 76 1.95 24.11 -2.63
C ALA A 76 2.91 23.46 -3.65
N HIS A 77 2.96 22.13 -3.70
CA HIS A 77 3.93 21.36 -4.48
C HIS A 77 3.29 20.21 -5.26
N CYS A 78 2.10 20.42 -5.79
CA CYS A 78 1.45 19.49 -6.73
C CYS A 78 1.24 20.16 -8.09
N ALA A 79 1.23 19.35 -9.16
CA ALA A 79 0.97 19.84 -10.51
C ALA A 79 -0.52 20.07 -10.76
N VAL A 80 -1.39 19.25 -10.16
CA VAL A 80 -2.85 19.29 -10.36
C VAL A 80 -3.58 19.09 -9.04
N GLN A 81 -4.66 19.84 -8.85
CA GLN A 81 -5.63 19.66 -7.78
C GLN A 81 -6.98 19.26 -8.39
N TRP A 82 -7.42 18.04 -8.10
CA TRP A 82 -8.73 17.56 -8.52
C TRP A 82 -9.72 17.57 -7.36
N PRO A 83 -11.02 17.77 -7.63
CA PRO A 83 -12.01 17.52 -6.59
C PRO A 83 -11.91 16.08 -6.08
N ASN A 84 -12.01 15.92 -4.78
CA ASN A 84 -11.88 14.63 -4.12
C ASN A 84 -12.83 13.56 -4.71
N ILE A 85 -14.03 13.96 -5.11
CA ILE A 85 -15.02 13.07 -5.73
C ILE A 85 -14.53 12.48 -7.07
N ARG A 86 -13.68 13.19 -7.81
CA ARG A 86 -13.09 12.66 -9.04
C ARG A 86 -11.98 11.65 -8.77
N PHE A 87 -11.29 11.80 -7.66
CA PHE A 87 -10.30 10.83 -7.23
C PHE A 87 -10.97 9.54 -6.72
N VAL A 88 -12.05 9.65 -5.94
CA VAL A 88 -12.84 8.49 -5.49
C VAL A 88 -13.55 7.80 -6.67
N GLY A 89 -13.94 8.57 -7.68
CA GLY A 89 -14.55 8.05 -8.91
C GLY A 89 -13.55 7.45 -9.92
N PHE A 90 -12.27 7.36 -9.61
CA PHE A 90 -11.29 6.75 -10.51
C PHE A 90 -11.53 5.24 -10.70
N GLU A 91 -12.29 4.63 -9.83
CA GLU A 91 -12.76 3.24 -9.94
C GLU A 91 -13.48 2.95 -11.27
N ALA A 92 -14.10 3.97 -11.87
CA ALA A 92 -14.78 3.89 -13.16
C ALA A 92 -13.92 4.41 -14.32
N ASN A 93 -12.66 4.73 -14.10
CA ASN A 93 -11.86 5.49 -15.06
C ASN A 93 -11.01 4.57 -15.95
N GLU A 94 -10.84 4.95 -17.22
CA GLU A 94 -10.03 4.24 -18.22
C GLU A 94 -8.56 4.01 -17.78
N TRP A 95 -8.05 4.78 -16.84
CA TRP A 95 -6.69 4.61 -16.31
C TRP A 95 -6.48 3.27 -15.60
N LEU A 96 -7.56 2.65 -15.15
CA LEU A 96 -7.53 1.34 -14.50
C LEU A 96 -7.32 0.19 -15.49
N HIS A 97 -7.43 0.46 -16.79
CA HIS A 97 -7.21 -0.55 -17.82
C HIS A 97 -5.73 -0.81 -18.10
N ASP A 98 -4.84 0.12 -17.73
CA ASP A 98 -3.39 -0.07 -17.81
C ASP A 98 -2.88 -0.64 -16.48
N GLU A 99 -2.67 -1.96 -16.44
CA GLU A 99 -2.32 -2.72 -15.24
C GLU A 99 -1.00 -2.28 -14.60
N ASP A 100 -0.05 -1.86 -15.41
CA ASP A 100 1.28 -1.47 -14.95
C ASP A 100 1.40 0.01 -14.58
N ARG A 101 0.42 0.82 -14.99
CA ARG A 101 0.50 2.26 -14.82
C ARG A 101 0.17 2.74 -13.41
N MET A 102 -0.64 2.00 -12.68
CA MET A 102 -1.02 2.38 -11.32
C MET A 102 -0.51 1.39 -10.30
N ILE A 103 0.05 1.93 -9.21
CA ILE A 103 0.42 1.18 -8.04
C ILE A 103 -0.03 1.94 -6.79
N ALA A 104 -0.47 1.22 -5.77
CA ALA A 104 -0.91 1.81 -4.53
C ALA A 104 -0.24 1.18 -3.32
N PHE A 105 0.02 1.99 -2.30
CA PHE A 105 0.58 1.54 -1.05
C PHE A 105 -0.49 1.58 0.04
N ILE A 106 -0.80 0.41 0.60
CA ILE A 106 -1.79 0.26 1.68
C ILE A 106 -1.15 -0.41 2.91
N GLY A 107 -1.73 -0.21 4.07
CA GLY A 107 -1.29 -0.85 5.30
C GLY A 107 -2.46 -1.39 6.10
N GLY A 108 -2.16 -2.11 7.19
CA GLY A 108 -3.19 -2.67 8.05
C GLY A 108 -2.66 -3.21 9.37
N ALA A 109 -3.57 -3.74 10.18
CA ALA A 109 -3.26 -4.34 11.47
C ALA A 109 -2.96 -5.83 11.38
N GLN A 110 -3.64 -6.53 10.46
CA GLN A 110 -3.46 -7.97 10.20
C GLN A 110 -3.40 -8.22 8.69
N ILE A 111 -2.70 -9.27 8.30
CA ILE A 111 -2.60 -9.77 6.93
C ILE A 111 -2.63 -11.30 6.96
N ASP A 112 -3.31 -11.91 5.99
CA ASP A 112 -3.32 -13.36 5.81
C ASP A 112 -2.38 -13.81 4.66
N PRO A 113 -2.20 -15.12 4.44
CA PRO A 113 -1.31 -15.64 3.39
C PRO A 113 -1.68 -15.24 1.97
N TYR A 114 -2.89 -14.78 1.73
CA TYR A 114 -3.37 -14.32 0.42
C TYR A 114 -3.35 -12.80 0.27
N GLY A 115 -2.79 -12.09 1.26
CA GLY A 115 -2.68 -10.64 1.21
C GLY A 115 -3.98 -9.90 1.47
N ASN A 116 -5.00 -10.56 2.05
CA ASN A 116 -6.15 -9.86 2.57
C ASN A 116 -5.73 -9.08 3.81
N VAL A 117 -6.14 -7.82 3.89
CA VAL A 117 -5.71 -6.90 4.95
C VAL A 117 -6.88 -6.49 5.81
N ASN A 118 -6.66 -6.52 7.12
CA ASN A 118 -7.60 -6.02 8.11
C ASN A 118 -7.08 -4.71 8.74
N SER A 119 -7.88 -3.66 8.61
CA SER A 119 -7.73 -2.38 9.31
C SER A 119 -9.05 -1.91 9.96
N THR A 120 -9.99 -2.83 10.16
CA THR A 120 -11.32 -2.55 10.75
C THR A 120 -11.40 -2.93 12.20
N CYS A 121 -11.12 -4.18 12.55
CA CYS A 121 -11.22 -4.64 13.93
C CYS A 121 -10.52 -5.99 14.17
N ILE A 122 -10.10 -6.24 15.39
CA ILE A 122 -9.67 -7.54 15.89
C ILE A 122 -10.73 -8.06 16.83
N TYR A 123 -11.28 -9.21 16.54
CA TYR A 123 -12.39 -9.80 17.36
C TYR A 123 -11.91 -10.24 18.73
N GLY A 124 -10.77 -10.92 18.81
CA GLY A 124 -10.33 -11.55 20.04
C GLY A 124 -11.34 -12.58 20.53
N LYS A 125 -11.94 -12.35 21.72
CA LYS A 125 -13.06 -13.14 22.25
C LYS A 125 -14.44 -12.57 21.90
N GLY A 126 -14.49 -11.45 21.16
CA GLY A 126 -15.72 -10.78 20.75
C GLY A 126 -16.14 -11.12 19.33
N ASP A 127 -16.86 -10.20 18.72
CA ASP A 127 -17.36 -10.26 17.35
C ASP A 127 -17.22 -8.89 16.65
N TYR A 128 -17.83 -8.75 15.47
CA TYR A 128 -17.84 -7.49 14.74
C TYR A 128 -18.50 -6.34 15.53
N VAL A 129 -19.54 -6.61 16.31
CA VAL A 129 -20.29 -5.59 17.05
C VAL A 129 -19.51 -5.12 18.28
N LYS A 130 -18.87 -6.07 18.99
CA LYS A 130 -18.07 -5.84 20.19
C LYS A 130 -16.68 -6.45 20.05
N PRO A 131 -15.81 -5.91 19.16
CA PRO A 131 -14.48 -6.45 18.98
C PRO A 131 -13.56 -6.07 20.16
N GLN A 132 -12.52 -6.86 20.35
CA GLN A 132 -11.47 -6.53 21.31
C GLN A 132 -10.79 -5.22 20.95
N THR A 133 -10.57 -4.96 19.66
CA THR A 133 -9.97 -3.72 19.16
C THR A 133 -10.73 -3.23 17.94
N ARG A 134 -11.10 -1.95 17.92
CA ARG A 134 -11.69 -1.26 16.77
C ARG A 134 -10.67 -0.28 16.21
N PHE A 135 -10.47 -0.30 14.89
CA PHE A 135 -9.64 0.65 14.14
C PHE A 135 -10.51 1.67 13.39
N THR A 136 -9.86 2.61 12.74
CA THR A 136 -10.53 3.67 11.96
C THR A 136 -11.18 3.17 10.66
N GLY A 137 -10.84 1.98 10.20
CA GLY A 137 -11.34 1.41 8.96
C GLY A 137 -10.41 1.63 7.77
N SER A 138 -10.94 1.48 6.57
CA SER A 138 -10.16 1.46 5.34
C SER A 138 -9.72 2.83 4.82
N GLY A 139 -10.47 3.90 5.11
CA GLY A 139 -10.41 5.06 4.22
C GLY A 139 -10.67 4.61 2.77
N GLY A 140 -9.85 5.06 1.82
CA GLY A 140 -9.91 4.63 0.43
C GLY A 140 -9.26 3.28 0.13
N ALA A 141 -8.60 2.63 1.11
CA ALA A 141 -7.80 1.43 0.85
C ALA A 141 -8.61 0.23 0.36
N ASN A 142 -9.90 0.12 0.70
CA ASN A 142 -10.77 -0.95 0.20
C ASN A 142 -11.03 -0.83 -1.31
N GLY A 143 -11.43 0.36 -1.78
CA GLY A 143 -11.62 0.63 -3.21
C GLY A 143 -10.31 0.50 -3.99
N ILE A 144 -9.22 1.06 -3.45
CA ILE A 144 -7.87 0.93 -4.01
C ILE A 144 -7.50 -0.56 -4.19
N ALA A 145 -7.63 -1.38 -3.16
CA ALA A 145 -7.31 -2.81 -3.22
C ALA A 145 -8.24 -3.60 -4.16
N THR A 146 -9.42 -3.09 -4.45
CA THR A 146 -10.33 -3.68 -5.43
C THR A 146 -9.82 -3.52 -6.85
N TYR A 147 -9.37 -2.33 -7.22
CA TYR A 147 -9.14 -1.94 -8.62
C TYR A 147 -7.68 -1.69 -8.99
N VAL A 148 -6.76 -1.57 -8.04
CA VAL A 148 -5.36 -1.21 -8.29
C VAL A 148 -4.42 -2.29 -7.77
N ASN A 149 -3.31 -2.51 -8.46
CA ASN A 149 -2.22 -3.32 -7.94
C ASN A 149 -1.63 -2.69 -6.69
N THR A 150 -1.51 -3.46 -5.62
CA THR A 150 -1.12 -2.92 -4.32
C THR A 150 0.22 -3.46 -3.82
N VAL A 151 0.93 -2.62 -3.10
CA VAL A 151 2.04 -2.98 -2.22
C VAL A 151 1.56 -2.81 -0.79
N ILE A 152 1.59 -3.89 -0.02
CA ILE A 152 1.13 -3.87 1.36
C ILE A 152 2.30 -3.54 2.28
N MET A 153 2.11 -2.53 3.12
CA MET A 153 3.09 -2.10 4.11
C MET A 153 2.76 -2.71 5.47
N MET A 154 3.68 -3.49 6.02
CA MET A 154 3.44 -4.19 7.28
C MET A 154 4.70 -4.20 8.16
N GLN A 155 4.53 -4.06 9.47
CA GLN A 155 5.62 -4.39 10.41
C GLN A 155 5.68 -5.91 10.58
N HIS A 156 6.89 -6.49 10.54
CA HIS A 156 7.11 -7.92 10.69
C HIS A 156 6.93 -8.37 12.14
N GLN A 157 5.68 -8.41 12.59
CA GLN A 157 5.29 -8.85 13.93
C GLN A 157 4.37 -10.05 13.84
N LYS A 158 4.67 -11.15 14.53
CA LYS A 158 3.91 -12.41 14.52
C LYS A 158 2.39 -12.19 14.63
N ARG A 159 1.95 -11.27 15.49
CA ARG A 159 0.53 -10.96 15.70
C ARG A 159 -0.20 -10.37 14.50
N ARG A 160 0.55 -9.89 13.48
CA ARG A 160 -0.01 -9.28 12.27
C ARG A 160 -0.16 -10.27 11.13
N PHE A 161 0.63 -11.33 11.12
CA PHE A 161 0.59 -12.39 10.11
C PHE A 161 -0.19 -13.56 10.68
N ILE A 162 -1.42 -13.72 10.22
CA ILE A 162 -2.37 -14.72 10.73
C ILE A 162 -2.94 -15.55 9.59
N ASP A 163 -3.47 -16.73 9.89
CA ASP A 163 -3.98 -17.63 8.86
C ASP A 163 -5.21 -17.06 8.14
N HIS A 164 -6.06 -16.36 8.87
CA HIS A 164 -7.25 -15.69 8.34
C HIS A 164 -7.47 -14.38 9.09
N VAL A 165 -7.63 -13.28 8.35
CA VAL A 165 -7.96 -11.98 8.96
C VAL A 165 -9.35 -12.01 9.57
N ASP A 166 -9.52 -11.39 10.73
CA ASP A 166 -10.82 -11.31 11.40
C ASP A 166 -11.88 -10.59 10.55
N TYR A 167 -11.44 -9.64 9.73
CA TYR A 167 -12.26 -8.88 8.81
C TYR A 167 -11.45 -8.50 7.56
N ILE A 168 -11.95 -8.77 6.37
CA ILE A 168 -11.31 -8.31 5.13
C ILE A 168 -11.71 -6.86 4.89
N THR A 169 -10.83 -5.94 5.25
CA THR A 169 -11.02 -4.51 4.98
C THR A 169 -10.59 -4.16 3.57
N SER A 170 -9.45 -4.68 3.14
CA SER A 170 -8.91 -4.51 1.79
C SER A 170 -8.61 -5.90 1.23
N CYS A 171 -9.21 -6.19 0.06
CA CYS A 171 -9.11 -7.49 -0.55
C CYS A 171 -7.71 -7.76 -1.12
N GLY A 172 -7.18 -8.94 -0.81
CA GLY A 172 -6.01 -9.53 -1.46
C GLY A 172 -6.44 -10.48 -2.58
N TRP A 173 -5.83 -11.66 -2.60
CA TRP A 173 -6.19 -12.76 -3.50
C TRP A 173 -7.35 -13.61 -2.95
N MET A 174 -8.07 -13.11 -1.95
CA MET A 174 -9.21 -13.73 -1.30
C MET A 174 -8.85 -15.11 -0.68
N ASP A 175 -9.36 -16.18 -1.23
CA ASP A 175 -9.11 -17.57 -0.84
C ASP A 175 -8.14 -18.29 -1.79
N GLY A 176 -7.43 -17.54 -2.64
CA GLY A 176 -6.42 -18.04 -3.56
C GLY A 176 -6.84 -17.96 -5.02
N PRO A 177 -6.38 -18.90 -5.87
CA PRO A 177 -6.60 -18.86 -7.31
C PRO A 177 -8.08 -18.75 -7.69
N GLY A 178 -8.44 -17.76 -8.52
CA GLY A 178 -9.81 -17.47 -8.90
C GLY A 178 -10.69 -16.87 -7.80
N GLY A 179 -10.12 -16.60 -6.61
CA GLY A 179 -10.88 -16.09 -5.47
C GLY A 179 -11.45 -14.70 -5.71
N ARG A 180 -10.68 -13.84 -6.37
CA ARG A 180 -11.16 -12.49 -6.72
C ARG A 180 -12.34 -12.54 -7.69
N GLU A 181 -12.24 -13.33 -8.74
CA GLU A 181 -13.31 -13.51 -9.74
C GLU A 181 -14.58 -14.07 -9.12
N ARG A 182 -14.46 -15.06 -8.23
CA ARG A 182 -15.61 -15.60 -7.48
C ARG A 182 -16.28 -14.55 -6.58
N ALA A 183 -15.49 -13.60 -6.09
CA ALA A 183 -15.99 -12.47 -5.30
C ALA A 183 -16.50 -11.29 -6.15
N GLY A 184 -16.49 -11.39 -7.49
CA GLY A 184 -16.88 -10.31 -8.40
C GLY A 184 -15.85 -9.19 -8.51
N LEU A 185 -14.58 -9.47 -8.18
CA LEU A 185 -13.48 -8.52 -8.25
C LEU A 185 -12.63 -8.74 -9.51
N PRO A 186 -11.92 -7.72 -10.02
CA PRO A 186 -10.97 -7.90 -11.12
C PRO A 186 -9.87 -8.91 -10.76
N GLY A 187 -9.75 -9.99 -11.53
CA GLY A 187 -8.78 -11.07 -11.27
C GLY A 187 -7.34 -10.73 -11.66
N ASN A 188 -7.17 -9.74 -12.51
CA ASN A 188 -5.88 -9.24 -12.98
C ASN A 188 -5.30 -8.12 -12.08
N ARG A 189 -5.93 -7.81 -10.96
CA ARG A 189 -5.50 -6.83 -9.96
C ARG A 189 -5.31 -7.54 -8.63
N GLY A 190 -4.40 -7.03 -7.80
CA GLY A 190 -4.22 -7.54 -6.45
C GLY A 190 -2.88 -7.15 -5.84
N PRO A 191 -2.56 -7.70 -4.66
CA PRO A 191 -1.30 -7.42 -4.01
C PRO A 191 -0.13 -8.04 -4.78
N GLN A 192 0.88 -7.21 -5.06
CA GLN A 192 2.10 -7.62 -5.75
C GLN A 192 3.18 -8.07 -4.76
N MET A 193 3.23 -7.40 -3.62
CA MET A 193 4.20 -7.69 -2.57
C MET A 193 3.78 -7.14 -1.21
N VAL A 194 4.46 -7.62 -0.18
CA VAL A 194 4.39 -7.08 1.18
C VAL A 194 5.77 -6.57 1.57
N VAL A 195 5.91 -5.28 1.82
CA VAL A 195 7.16 -4.65 2.27
C VAL A 195 7.12 -4.53 3.78
N THR A 196 8.03 -5.23 4.46
CA THR A 196 8.15 -5.19 5.92
C THR A 196 9.41 -4.46 6.35
N ASP A 197 9.59 -4.30 7.64
CA ASP A 197 10.83 -3.78 8.25
C ASP A 197 11.98 -4.80 8.28
N LEU A 198 11.75 -6.06 7.87
CA LEU A 198 12.76 -7.12 7.81
C LEU A 198 13.02 -7.67 6.41
N GLY A 199 12.11 -7.47 5.47
CA GLY A 199 12.24 -8.00 4.12
C GLY A 199 11.00 -7.78 3.26
N ILE A 200 11.00 -8.40 2.10
CA ILE A 200 9.93 -8.31 1.11
C ILE A 200 9.37 -9.70 0.85
N MET A 201 8.06 -9.82 0.94
CA MET A 201 7.33 -11.01 0.52
C MET A 201 6.67 -10.75 -0.82
N LYS A 202 6.52 -11.80 -1.63
CA LYS A 202 5.78 -11.79 -2.90
C LYS A 202 4.70 -12.86 -2.85
N PHE A 203 3.85 -12.87 -3.86
CA PHE A 203 2.81 -13.86 -4.03
C PHE A 203 3.17 -14.80 -5.17
N ASP A 204 3.04 -16.09 -4.91
CA ASP A 204 3.24 -17.13 -5.89
C ASP A 204 2.15 -17.05 -6.98
N GLU A 205 2.52 -17.21 -8.24
CA GLU A 205 1.60 -16.97 -9.36
C GLU A 205 0.49 -18.04 -9.47
N GLU A 206 0.78 -19.28 -9.07
CA GLU A 206 -0.17 -20.39 -9.16
C GLU A 206 -1.07 -20.44 -7.92
N THR A 207 -0.47 -20.44 -6.73
CA THR A 207 -1.19 -20.64 -5.47
C THR A 207 -1.73 -19.34 -4.88
N LYS A 208 -1.24 -18.19 -5.34
CA LYS A 208 -1.51 -16.85 -4.79
C LYS A 208 -1.11 -16.69 -3.33
N ARG A 209 -0.31 -17.61 -2.78
CA ARG A 209 0.17 -17.53 -1.40
C ARG A 209 1.43 -16.70 -1.29
N MET A 210 1.51 -15.96 -0.20
CA MET A 210 2.67 -15.15 0.16
C MET A 210 3.87 -16.03 0.52
N TYR A 211 5.05 -15.66 0.01
CA TYR A 211 6.33 -16.26 0.36
C TYR A 211 7.41 -15.19 0.58
N LEU A 212 8.45 -15.51 1.36
CA LEU A 212 9.60 -14.62 1.57
C LEU A 212 10.46 -14.59 0.30
N ALA A 213 10.51 -13.43 -0.37
CA ALA A 213 11.30 -13.23 -1.59
C ALA A 213 12.69 -12.65 -1.29
N TYR A 214 12.77 -11.70 -0.36
CA TYR A 214 14.00 -11.01 0.02
C TYR A 214 14.02 -10.71 1.52
N TYR A 215 15.17 -10.80 2.14
CA TYR A 215 15.41 -10.30 3.49
C TYR A 215 16.48 -9.21 3.47
N TYR A 216 16.40 -8.28 4.40
CA TYR A 216 17.40 -7.21 4.49
C TYR A 216 18.65 -7.69 5.23
N PRO A 217 19.85 -7.11 4.96
CA PRO A 217 21.11 -7.60 5.51
C PRO A 217 21.18 -7.65 7.05
N PHE A 218 20.38 -6.84 7.74
CA PHE A 218 20.29 -6.82 9.20
C PHE A 218 19.23 -7.78 9.78
N SER A 219 18.61 -8.59 8.95
CA SER A 219 17.50 -9.49 9.35
C SER A 219 17.94 -10.94 9.56
N SER A 220 19.26 -11.19 9.49
CA SER A 220 19.88 -12.50 9.70
C SER A 220 20.09 -12.80 11.18
#